data_83890b3eb1cf9bad610258aed63843c9
#
_entry.id   83890b3eb1cf9bad610258aed63843c9
#
_cell.length_a   1.000
_cell.length_b   1.000
_cell.length_c   1.000
_cell.angle_alpha   90.00
_cell.angle_beta   90.00
_cell.angle_gamma   90.00
#
_symmetry.space_group_name_H-M   'P 1'
#
loop_
_entity.id
_entity.type
_entity.pdbx_description
1 polymer ?
#
loop_
_entity_poly.entity_id
_entity_poly.type
_entity_poly.pdbx_seq_one_letter_code
_entity_poly.pdbx_strand_id
1 'polypeptide(L)'
;MNSFRCIYFLLYFSLIGTSVSSGCLLFNENERLSNFCLLESVEGKVVDKNTAMIITQKLKREGYFGGLKKSDWSTSFYPDIDYSGNINGGNPDKPLILGELEFSGDPDFIKQEGIITTLNLRANNRSTFDVGKYLQTNLFGSYSYSPEHNNGFSNASIKSCVSNKIAPKNSVDICASVSQQNKQISESNSKSLSFNLSNLAFNEYIGFSEGKLGLIHFASDVYVQNQLALSWDTIHKENFYSAVRLKVGNPVKQQIALKYGLTLGFSRIISNRKVSLSLTHEVSDGGILLGVDRSDITNKVGFNTLVSPSASVQLGYTSVDSSIDYFDDSYPSLSLTITW
;
A
#
# COMPACT_ATOMS: atom_id res chain seq x y z
N MET A 1 4.48 -22.94 27.53
CA MET A 1 4.44 -24.04 26.55
C MET A 1 2.99 -24.19 26.06
N ASN A 2 2.55 -23.47 25.04
CA ASN A 2 1.28 -23.69 24.28
C ASN A 2 1.08 -22.56 23.26
N SER A 3 2.02 -22.37 22.32
CA SER A 3 1.89 -21.32 21.29
C SER A 3 2.06 -21.82 19.85
N PHE A 4 1.88 -23.11 19.57
CA PHE A 4 2.17 -23.67 18.24
C PHE A 4 0.96 -24.30 17.52
N ARG A 5 -0.29 -24.09 17.98
CA ARG A 5 -1.47 -24.71 17.38
C ARG A 5 -2.28 -23.86 16.40
N CYS A 6 -1.95 -22.58 16.19
CA CYS A 6 -2.69 -21.70 15.26
C CYS A 6 -2.24 -21.72 13.79
N ILE A 7 -1.12 -22.35 13.44
CA ILE A 7 -0.55 -22.27 12.08
C ILE A 7 -1.13 -23.34 11.13
N TYR A 8 -1.76 -24.38 11.63
CA TYR A 8 -2.27 -25.48 10.77
C TYR A 8 -3.66 -25.25 10.13
N PHE A 9 -4.35 -24.15 10.45
CA PHE A 9 -5.71 -23.91 9.93
C PHE A 9 -5.75 -23.24 8.54
N LEU A 10 -4.61 -22.81 8.00
CA LEU A 10 -4.52 -22.08 6.72
C LEU A 10 -4.24 -22.95 5.50
N LEU A 11 -4.08 -24.25 5.62
CA LEU A 11 -3.60 -25.14 4.54
C LEU A 11 -4.64 -26.06 3.89
N TYR A 12 -5.91 -26.01 4.27
CA TYR A 12 -6.95 -26.86 3.65
C TYR A 12 -8.02 -25.99 2.97
N PHE A 13 -7.71 -25.43 1.79
CA PHE A 13 -8.73 -24.97 0.85
C PHE A 13 -8.57 -25.68 -0.48
N SER A 14 -9.56 -26.55 -0.77
CA SER A 14 -9.72 -27.40 -1.93
C SER A 14 -9.64 -26.64 -3.26
N LEU A 15 -8.89 -27.22 -4.19
CA LEU A 15 -8.72 -26.93 -5.59
C LEU A 15 -10.07 -26.91 -6.34
N ILE A 16 -10.56 -25.72 -6.68
CA ILE A 16 -11.49 -25.55 -7.79
C ILE A 16 -10.67 -24.86 -8.89
N GLY A 17 -10.41 -25.62 -9.96
CA GLY A 17 -9.61 -25.15 -11.10
C GLY A 17 -10.34 -24.04 -11.86
N THR A 18 -9.94 -22.79 -11.67
CA THR A 18 -10.24 -21.68 -12.55
C THR A 18 -9.09 -21.50 -13.54
N SER A 19 -9.38 -21.12 -14.78
CA SER A 19 -8.34 -20.94 -15.79
C SER A 19 -7.33 -19.84 -15.39
N VAL A 20 -6.07 -20.00 -15.74
CA VAL A 20 -4.97 -19.05 -15.43
C VAL A 20 -5.30 -17.61 -15.88
N SER A 21 -6.08 -17.45 -16.95
CA SER A 21 -6.51 -16.13 -17.45
C SER A 21 -7.42 -15.37 -16.50
N SER A 22 -8.21 -16.06 -15.66
CA SER A 22 -9.09 -15.39 -14.67
C SER A 22 -8.27 -14.77 -13.54
N GLY A 23 -7.18 -15.40 -13.11
CA GLY A 23 -6.28 -14.86 -12.10
C GLY A 23 -5.62 -13.55 -12.53
N CYS A 24 -5.16 -13.45 -13.80
CA CYS A 24 -4.53 -12.24 -14.33
C CYS A 24 -5.45 -11.01 -14.30
N LEU A 25 -6.76 -11.19 -14.48
CA LEU A 25 -7.75 -10.09 -14.46
C LEU A 25 -8.12 -9.67 -13.04
N LEU A 26 -8.10 -10.60 -12.09
CA LEU A 26 -8.58 -10.39 -10.73
C LEU A 26 -7.51 -9.81 -9.80
N PHE A 27 -6.21 -10.08 -10.08
CA PHE A 27 -5.09 -9.54 -9.31
C PHE A 27 -4.53 -8.29 -9.99
N ASN A 28 -5.11 -7.15 -9.70
CA ASN A 28 -4.73 -5.85 -10.24
C ASN A 28 -3.88 -4.99 -9.30
N GLU A 29 -3.38 -5.56 -8.21
CA GLU A 29 -2.47 -4.91 -7.25
C GLU A 29 -1.18 -4.44 -7.93
N ASN A 30 -0.74 -5.18 -8.93
CA ASN A 30 0.38 -4.84 -9.78
C ASN A 30 -0.07 -4.88 -11.26
N GLU A 31 -0.44 -3.72 -11.79
CA GLU A 31 -0.99 -3.58 -13.14
C GLU A 31 -0.04 -4.09 -14.23
N ARG A 32 1.27 -3.82 -14.11
CA ARG A 32 2.27 -4.27 -15.09
C ARG A 32 2.36 -5.79 -15.12
N LEU A 33 2.40 -6.43 -13.95
CA LEU A 33 2.41 -7.88 -13.83
C LEU A 33 1.13 -8.52 -14.34
N SER A 34 -0.04 -7.94 -14.02
CA SER A 34 -1.34 -8.37 -14.54
C SER A 34 -1.37 -8.31 -16.06
N ASN A 35 -0.90 -7.22 -16.66
CA ASN A 35 -0.86 -7.05 -18.11
C ASN A 35 0.13 -7.99 -18.80
N PHE A 36 1.27 -8.28 -18.17
CA PHE A 36 2.21 -9.29 -18.67
C PHE A 36 1.59 -10.70 -18.64
N CYS A 37 0.93 -11.06 -17.55
CA CYS A 37 0.21 -12.32 -17.42
C CYS A 37 -0.89 -12.46 -18.51
N LEU A 38 -1.64 -11.41 -18.79
CA LEU A 38 -2.66 -11.39 -19.83
C LEU A 38 -2.06 -11.52 -21.23
N LEU A 39 -0.95 -10.84 -21.51
CA LEU A 39 -0.23 -10.92 -22.78
C LEU A 39 0.22 -12.36 -23.09
N GLU A 40 0.92 -12.97 -22.15
CA GLU A 40 1.38 -14.35 -22.27
C GLU A 40 0.22 -15.35 -22.43
N SER A 41 -0.93 -15.09 -21.80
CA SER A 41 -2.12 -15.94 -21.94
C SER A 41 -2.72 -15.86 -23.35
N VAL A 42 -2.64 -14.71 -24.03
CA VAL A 42 -3.08 -14.53 -25.40
C VAL A 42 -2.08 -15.16 -26.40
N GLU A 43 -0.78 -14.90 -26.22
CA GLU A 43 0.29 -15.42 -27.08
C GLU A 43 0.38 -16.95 -26.99
N GLY A 44 0.21 -17.52 -25.79
CA GLY A 44 0.14 -18.95 -25.54
C GLY A 44 -1.14 -19.65 -25.99
N LYS A 45 -2.12 -18.89 -26.54
CA LYS A 45 -3.44 -19.40 -26.99
C LYS A 45 -4.21 -20.16 -25.89
N VAL A 46 -4.04 -19.74 -24.63
CA VAL A 46 -4.68 -20.35 -23.48
C VAL A 46 -6.14 -19.89 -23.32
N VAL A 47 -6.51 -18.78 -24.02
CA VAL A 47 -7.84 -18.16 -23.95
C VAL A 47 -8.60 -18.30 -25.28
N ASP A 48 -9.93 -18.31 -25.21
CA ASP A 48 -10.77 -18.31 -26.39
C ASP A 48 -10.66 -17.00 -27.19
N LYS A 49 -11.12 -17.01 -28.45
CA LYS A 49 -10.99 -15.87 -29.38
C LYS A 49 -11.64 -14.59 -28.88
N ASN A 50 -12.79 -14.68 -28.22
CA ASN A 50 -13.53 -13.49 -27.74
C ASN A 50 -12.79 -12.87 -26.56
N THR A 51 -12.36 -13.70 -25.59
CA THR A 51 -11.55 -13.28 -24.45
C THR A 51 -10.22 -12.69 -24.92
N ALA A 52 -9.54 -13.33 -25.90
CA ALA A 52 -8.30 -12.79 -26.47
C ALA A 52 -8.50 -11.40 -27.11
N MET A 53 -9.64 -11.17 -27.78
CA MET A 53 -9.95 -9.85 -28.35
C MET A 53 -10.14 -8.78 -27.25
N ILE A 54 -10.87 -9.09 -26.17
CA ILE A 54 -11.08 -8.18 -25.04
C ILE A 54 -9.75 -7.85 -24.37
N ILE A 55 -8.92 -8.85 -24.07
CA ILE A 55 -7.58 -8.69 -23.50
C ILE A 55 -6.72 -7.81 -24.41
N THR A 56 -6.69 -8.10 -25.70
CA THR A 56 -5.91 -7.32 -26.68
C THR A 56 -6.34 -5.84 -26.70
N GLN A 57 -7.65 -5.56 -26.65
CA GLN A 57 -8.16 -4.19 -26.56
C GLN A 57 -7.72 -3.49 -25.25
N LYS A 58 -7.78 -4.19 -24.10
CA LYS A 58 -7.28 -3.69 -22.84
C LYS A 58 -5.79 -3.36 -22.91
N LEU A 59 -4.96 -4.30 -23.39
CA LEU A 59 -3.52 -4.11 -23.50
C LEU A 59 -3.14 -2.98 -24.47
N LYS A 60 -3.88 -2.82 -25.57
CA LYS A 60 -3.74 -1.67 -26.48
C LYS A 60 -4.03 -0.36 -25.74
N ARG A 61 -5.14 -0.27 -25.03
CA ARG A 61 -5.52 0.93 -24.25
C ARG A 61 -4.44 1.30 -23.23
N GLU A 62 -3.79 0.32 -22.65
CA GLU A 62 -2.76 0.50 -21.61
C GLU A 62 -1.32 0.64 -22.15
N GLY A 63 -1.14 0.66 -23.47
CA GLY A 63 0.14 0.96 -24.07
C GLY A 63 1.03 -0.21 -24.45
N TYR A 64 0.53 -1.44 -24.39
CA TYR A 64 1.33 -2.62 -24.69
C TYR A 64 1.54 -2.89 -26.20
N PHE A 65 0.56 -2.53 -27.04
CA PHE A 65 0.59 -2.83 -28.47
C PHE A 65 0.58 -1.60 -29.39
N GLY A 66 0.70 -0.39 -28.85
CA GLY A 66 0.62 0.84 -29.64
C GLY A 66 -0.80 1.17 -30.11
N GLY A 67 -0.95 2.26 -30.82
CA GLY A 67 -2.23 2.67 -31.42
C GLY A 67 -3.25 3.23 -30.43
N LEU A 68 -2.85 4.04 -29.52
CA LEU A 68 -3.50 4.31 -28.26
C LEU A 68 -4.21 5.62 -28.14
N LYS A 69 -5.11 5.63 -27.15
CA LYS A 69 -5.61 6.83 -26.53
C LYS A 69 -4.43 7.58 -25.90
N LYS A 70 -4.13 8.77 -26.43
CA LYS A 70 -2.97 9.57 -25.97
C LYS A 70 -3.06 9.95 -24.49
N SER A 71 -4.27 10.04 -23.94
CA SER A 71 -4.51 10.32 -22.53
C SER A 71 -5.79 9.63 -22.08
N ASP A 72 -5.74 8.98 -20.93
CA ASP A 72 -6.89 8.32 -20.29
C ASP A 72 -7.02 8.84 -18.85
N TRP A 73 -8.21 9.36 -18.52
CA TRP A 73 -8.55 9.84 -17.19
C TRP A 73 -9.56 8.90 -16.55
N SER A 74 -9.34 8.58 -15.30
CA SER A 74 -10.32 7.95 -14.44
C SER A 74 -10.45 8.72 -13.14
N THR A 75 -11.67 8.97 -12.70
CA THR A 75 -11.97 9.62 -11.43
C THR A 75 -12.89 8.72 -10.65
N SER A 76 -12.70 8.68 -9.34
CA SER A 76 -13.59 8.00 -8.40
C SER A 76 -13.79 8.87 -7.17
N PHE A 77 -15.03 8.91 -6.71
CA PHE A 77 -15.43 9.54 -5.47
C PHE A 77 -16.19 8.50 -4.65
N TYR A 78 -15.80 8.29 -3.40
CA TYR A 78 -16.43 7.28 -2.56
C TYR A 78 -16.31 7.62 -1.07
N PRO A 79 -17.38 7.38 -0.29
CA PRO A 79 -17.35 7.48 1.15
C PRO A 79 -16.79 6.21 1.79
N ASP A 80 -16.15 6.38 2.93
CA ASP A 80 -15.74 5.32 3.84
C ASP A 80 -16.28 5.62 5.24
N ILE A 81 -16.52 4.57 6.01
CA ILE A 81 -16.72 4.64 7.46
C ILE A 81 -15.55 3.86 8.06
N ASP A 82 -14.75 4.57 8.87
CA ASP A 82 -13.52 4.05 9.45
C ASP A 82 -13.52 4.20 10.96
N TYR A 83 -12.65 3.44 11.64
CA TYR A 83 -12.25 3.73 13.01
C TYR A 83 -10.81 4.25 12.99
N SER A 84 -10.58 5.41 13.62
CA SER A 84 -9.27 6.03 13.74
C SER A 84 -8.77 6.00 15.18
N GLY A 85 -7.55 5.48 15.39
CA GLY A 85 -6.89 5.51 16.71
C GLY A 85 -6.25 6.85 17.08
N ASN A 86 -6.27 7.84 16.16
CA ASN A 86 -5.72 9.18 16.42
C ASN A 86 -6.25 10.19 15.41
N ILE A 87 -7.39 10.82 15.72
CA ILE A 87 -8.10 11.76 14.85
C ILE A 87 -7.41 13.13 14.84
N ASN A 88 -7.07 13.65 16.02
CA ASN A 88 -6.54 15.01 16.20
C ASN A 88 -5.02 15.13 15.98
N GLY A 89 -4.28 14.01 15.91
CA GLY A 89 -2.82 14.00 15.85
C GLY A 89 -2.13 14.14 17.19
N GLY A 90 -2.85 13.85 18.29
CA GLY A 90 -2.39 14.00 19.66
C GLY A 90 -1.40 12.92 20.11
N ASN A 91 -0.87 13.12 21.30
CA ASN A 91 0.05 12.21 21.97
C ASN A 91 -0.71 11.06 22.66
N PRO A 92 -0.04 9.94 22.95
CA PRO A 92 -0.63 8.85 23.73
C PRO A 92 -1.19 9.32 25.08
N ASP A 93 -2.29 8.72 25.53
CA ASP A 93 -2.88 8.96 26.86
C ASP A 93 -2.15 8.12 27.91
N LYS A 94 -0.87 8.42 28.14
CA LYS A 94 -0.03 7.78 29.15
C LYS A 94 0.87 8.83 29.77
N PRO A 95 1.25 8.69 31.05
CA PRO A 95 2.27 9.55 31.63
C PRO A 95 3.64 9.26 31.02
N LEU A 96 4.42 10.30 30.78
CA LEU A 96 5.83 10.19 30.45
C LEU A 96 6.63 10.07 31.74
N ILE A 97 7.24 8.91 31.98
CA ILE A 97 8.06 8.66 33.18
C ILE A 97 9.53 8.83 32.81
N LEU A 98 10.21 9.78 33.47
CA LEU A 98 11.65 10.03 33.30
C LEU A 98 12.34 9.95 34.68
N GLY A 99 12.93 8.80 34.97
CA GLY A 99 13.47 8.51 36.29
C GLY A 99 12.37 8.47 37.36
N GLU A 100 12.41 9.40 38.32
CA GLU A 100 11.39 9.54 39.37
C GLU A 100 10.30 10.58 39.03
N LEU A 101 10.40 11.25 37.88
CA LEU A 101 9.48 12.30 37.46
C LEU A 101 8.42 11.72 36.54
N GLU A 102 7.16 12.04 36.86
CA GLU A 102 5.99 11.69 36.05
C GLU A 102 5.40 12.96 35.43
N PHE A 103 5.27 12.99 34.13
CA PHE A 103 4.68 14.11 33.37
C PHE A 103 3.37 13.65 32.76
N SER A 104 2.27 14.26 33.18
CA SER A 104 0.96 14.06 32.54
C SER A 104 0.83 14.99 31.33
N GLY A 105 0.31 14.47 30.23
CA GLY A 105 -0.02 15.29 29.06
C GLY A 105 -1.16 16.28 29.35
N ASP A 106 -1.11 17.46 28.73
CA ASP A 106 -2.24 18.35 28.71
C ASP A 106 -3.40 17.66 27.94
N PRO A 107 -4.64 17.60 28.49
CA PRO A 107 -5.80 16.96 27.84
C PRO A 107 -6.05 17.42 26.42
N ASP A 108 -5.75 18.67 26.07
CA ASP A 108 -5.92 19.22 24.72
C ASP A 108 -4.98 18.60 23.68
N PHE A 109 -3.86 18.00 24.13
CA PHE A 109 -2.86 17.35 23.29
C PHE A 109 -2.90 15.82 23.34
N ILE A 110 -3.85 15.23 24.05
CA ILE A 110 -4.04 13.77 24.07
C ILE A 110 -4.76 13.33 22.79
N LYS A 111 -4.37 12.14 22.27
CA LYS A 111 -5.01 11.56 21.08
C LYS A 111 -6.51 11.32 21.30
N GLN A 112 -7.29 11.63 20.28
CA GLN A 112 -8.70 11.29 20.20
C GLN A 112 -8.89 10.12 19.24
N GLU A 113 -9.61 9.11 19.67
CA GLU A 113 -9.93 7.93 18.86
C GLU A 113 -11.45 7.76 18.73
N GLY A 114 -11.89 7.13 17.64
CA GLY A 114 -13.32 6.91 17.41
C GLY A 114 -13.67 6.70 15.95
N ILE A 115 -14.98 6.68 15.71
CA ILE A 115 -15.55 6.51 14.37
C ILE A 115 -15.41 7.81 13.58
N ILE A 116 -14.97 7.68 12.34
CA ILE A 116 -14.87 8.76 11.36
C ILE A 116 -15.62 8.40 10.09
N THR A 117 -16.17 9.41 9.44
CA THR A 117 -16.68 9.33 8.07
C THR A 117 -15.69 10.03 7.16
N THR A 118 -15.24 9.35 6.13
CA THR A 118 -14.23 9.85 5.18
C THR A 118 -14.84 9.99 3.80
N LEU A 119 -14.60 11.11 3.15
CA LEU A 119 -14.87 11.32 1.73
C LEU A 119 -13.57 11.26 0.96
N ASN A 120 -13.49 10.38 -0.02
CA ASN A 120 -12.31 10.17 -0.84
C ASN A 120 -12.54 10.59 -2.28
N LEU A 121 -11.55 11.29 -2.84
CA LEU A 121 -11.45 11.63 -4.25
C LEU A 121 -10.14 11.03 -4.80
N ARG A 122 -10.24 10.28 -5.90
CA ARG A 122 -9.09 9.83 -6.67
C ARG A 122 -9.24 10.25 -8.12
N ALA A 123 -8.14 10.71 -8.71
CA ALA A 123 -8.07 10.94 -10.14
C ALA A 123 -6.75 10.36 -10.66
N ASN A 124 -6.85 9.54 -11.71
CA ASN A 124 -5.70 8.94 -12.35
C ASN A 124 -5.67 9.39 -13.80
N ASN A 125 -4.50 9.79 -14.26
CA ASN A 125 -4.24 10.08 -15.66
C ASN A 125 -3.10 9.22 -16.17
N ARG A 126 -3.26 8.63 -17.35
CA ARG A 126 -2.17 8.00 -18.08
C ARG A 126 -2.08 8.61 -19.47
N SER A 127 -0.93 9.19 -19.78
CA SER A 127 -0.58 9.72 -21.09
C SER A 127 0.50 8.87 -21.70
N THR A 128 0.18 8.15 -22.78
CA THR A 128 1.08 7.21 -23.43
C THR A 128 1.78 7.89 -24.60
N PHE A 129 3.10 7.78 -24.65
CA PHE A 129 3.96 8.33 -25.71
C PHE A 129 4.28 7.29 -26.78
N ASP A 130 4.51 6.04 -26.33
CA ASP A 130 4.91 4.91 -27.17
C ASP A 130 4.57 3.61 -26.43
N VAL A 131 4.74 2.46 -27.05
CA VAL A 131 4.52 1.15 -26.42
C VAL A 131 5.37 0.99 -25.16
N GLY A 132 4.70 0.86 -24.01
CA GLY A 132 5.36 0.74 -22.71
C GLY A 132 6.05 2.01 -22.21
N LYS A 133 5.78 3.18 -22.85
CA LYS A 133 6.31 4.48 -22.41
C LYS A 133 5.16 5.43 -22.11
N TYR A 134 5.01 5.79 -20.86
CA TYR A 134 3.88 6.64 -20.42
C TYR A 134 4.23 7.49 -19.20
N LEU A 135 3.52 8.60 -19.06
CA LEU A 135 3.41 9.36 -17.83
C LEU A 135 2.13 8.95 -17.13
N GLN A 136 2.23 8.56 -15.89
CA GLN A 136 1.08 8.27 -15.04
C GLN A 136 1.06 9.23 -13.86
N THR A 137 -0.06 9.94 -13.67
CA THR A 137 -0.27 10.86 -12.55
C THR A 137 -1.47 10.38 -11.74
N ASN A 138 -1.27 10.21 -10.44
CA ASN A 138 -2.29 9.82 -9.48
C ASN A 138 -2.47 10.99 -8.51
N LEU A 139 -3.71 11.45 -8.37
CA LEU A 139 -4.14 12.43 -7.39
C LEU A 139 -5.02 11.74 -6.38
N PHE A 140 -4.82 12.04 -5.12
CA PHE A 140 -5.66 11.58 -4.03
C PHE A 140 -5.95 12.72 -3.08
N GLY A 141 -7.18 12.83 -2.65
CA GLY A 141 -7.64 13.73 -1.60
C GLY A 141 -8.63 13.03 -0.71
N SER A 142 -8.58 13.25 0.60
CA SER A 142 -9.59 12.78 1.52
C SER A 142 -9.84 13.80 2.62
N TYR A 143 -11.08 13.82 3.09
CA TYR A 143 -11.49 14.56 4.28
C TYR A 143 -12.25 13.61 5.20
N SER A 144 -11.74 13.48 6.42
CA SER A 144 -12.31 12.64 7.48
C SER A 144 -12.88 13.51 8.58
N TYR A 145 -14.05 13.15 9.09
CA TYR A 145 -14.74 13.87 10.16
C TYR A 145 -15.26 12.89 11.22
N SER A 146 -15.03 13.21 12.49
CA SER A 146 -15.59 12.49 13.64
C SER A 146 -16.75 13.29 14.22
N PRO A 147 -17.98 12.77 14.16
CA PRO A 147 -19.12 13.41 14.82
C PRO A 147 -19.00 13.46 16.35
N GLU A 148 -18.33 12.46 16.95
CA GLU A 148 -18.15 12.35 18.40
C GLU A 148 -17.27 13.47 18.96
N HIS A 149 -16.18 13.78 18.27
CA HIS A 149 -15.21 14.79 18.71
C HIS A 149 -15.40 16.14 18.03
N ASN A 150 -16.37 16.26 17.10
CA ASN A 150 -16.57 17.45 16.27
C ASN A 150 -15.27 17.95 15.63
N ASN A 151 -14.45 17.03 15.15
CA ASN A 151 -13.11 17.25 14.66
C ASN A 151 -12.84 16.41 13.43
N GLY A 152 -11.86 16.80 12.63
CA GLY A 152 -11.51 16.07 11.42
C GLY A 152 -10.09 16.35 10.93
N PHE A 153 -9.71 15.62 9.90
CA PHE A 153 -8.42 15.79 9.26
C PHE A 153 -8.52 15.62 7.74
N SER A 154 -7.55 16.15 7.04
CA SER A 154 -7.46 16.03 5.58
C SER A 154 -6.14 15.42 5.16
N ASN A 155 -6.18 14.65 4.05
CA ASN A 155 -5.00 14.17 3.37
C ASN A 155 -5.07 14.55 1.90
N ALA A 156 -3.94 14.95 1.33
CA ALA A 156 -3.79 15.19 -0.10
C ALA A 156 -2.47 14.60 -0.58
N SER A 157 -2.47 14.00 -1.77
CA SER A 157 -1.23 13.54 -2.38
C SER A 157 -1.29 13.58 -3.90
N ILE A 158 -0.12 13.83 -4.50
CA ILE A 158 0.11 13.70 -5.93
C ILE A 158 1.34 12.83 -6.15
N LYS A 159 1.24 11.89 -7.07
CA LYS A 159 2.35 11.06 -7.53
C LYS A 159 2.37 11.03 -9.04
N SER A 160 3.50 11.38 -9.64
CA SER A 160 3.72 11.31 -11.08
C SER A 160 4.90 10.41 -11.39
N CYS A 161 4.72 9.46 -12.30
CA CYS A 161 5.73 8.51 -12.73
C CYS A 161 5.90 8.54 -14.24
N VAL A 162 7.13 8.69 -14.72
CA VAL A 162 7.52 8.38 -16.09
C VAL A 162 7.98 6.94 -16.13
N SER A 163 7.28 6.12 -16.90
CA SER A 163 7.62 4.72 -17.13
C SER A 163 8.19 4.53 -18.52
N ASN A 164 9.29 3.79 -18.62
CA ASN A 164 9.94 3.47 -19.89
C ASN A 164 10.28 1.97 -19.94
N LYS A 165 9.67 1.27 -20.87
CA LYS A 165 10.01 -0.12 -21.19
C LYS A 165 11.31 -0.12 -22.00
N ILE A 166 12.42 -0.57 -21.40
CA ILE A 166 13.75 -0.60 -22.02
C ILE A 166 14.04 -1.92 -22.75
N ALA A 167 13.32 -2.99 -22.38
CA ALA A 167 13.38 -4.30 -23.05
C ALA A 167 12.02 -5.02 -22.85
N PRO A 168 11.74 -6.12 -23.54
CA PRO A 168 10.45 -6.82 -23.45
C PRO A 168 9.96 -7.09 -22.04
N LYS A 169 10.87 -7.40 -21.12
CA LYS A 169 10.59 -7.74 -19.71
C LYS A 169 11.16 -6.73 -18.71
N ASN A 170 11.87 -5.70 -19.16
CA ASN A 170 12.53 -4.73 -18.28
C ASN A 170 11.95 -3.34 -18.43
N SER A 171 11.75 -2.66 -17.34
CA SER A 171 11.26 -1.29 -17.30
C SER A 171 12.01 -0.44 -16.27
N VAL A 172 12.04 0.86 -16.53
CA VAL A 172 12.54 1.89 -15.62
C VAL A 172 11.39 2.83 -15.31
N ASP A 173 11.19 3.13 -14.05
CA ASP A 173 10.23 4.12 -13.58
C ASP A 173 10.94 5.22 -12.79
N ILE A 174 10.69 6.47 -13.12
CA ILE A 174 11.12 7.63 -12.34
C ILE A 174 9.86 8.29 -11.82
N CYS A 175 9.72 8.34 -10.49
CA CYS A 175 8.53 8.87 -9.85
C CYS A 175 8.87 10.00 -8.89
N ALA A 176 8.04 11.04 -8.90
CA ALA A 176 8.01 12.09 -7.88
C ALA A 176 6.66 12.05 -7.15
N SER A 177 6.67 12.25 -5.83
CA SER A 177 5.45 12.39 -5.05
C SER A 177 5.56 13.49 -4.01
N VAL A 178 4.39 14.09 -3.71
CA VAL A 178 4.21 15.04 -2.61
C VAL A 178 2.95 14.60 -1.88
N SER A 179 2.97 14.62 -0.55
CA SER A 179 1.80 14.37 0.28
C SER A 179 1.77 15.32 1.46
N GLN A 180 0.55 15.66 1.87
CA GLN A 180 0.26 16.51 3.02
C GLN A 180 -0.86 15.86 3.83
N GLN A 181 -0.73 15.88 5.14
CA GLN A 181 -1.75 15.51 6.08
C GLN A 181 -1.89 16.64 7.10
N ASN A 182 -3.12 17.13 7.30
CA ASN A 182 -3.43 18.13 8.28
C ASN A 182 -4.41 17.55 9.29
N LYS A 183 -4.00 17.47 10.55
CA LYS A 183 -4.81 17.15 11.71
C LYS A 183 -4.93 18.40 12.60
N GLN A 184 -5.77 18.36 13.62
CA GLN A 184 -6.03 19.51 14.49
C GLN A 184 -4.74 20.05 15.13
N ILE A 185 -3.89 19.17 15.64
CA ILE A 185 -2.66 19.55 16.38
C ILE A 185 -1.38 19.04 15.74
N SER A 186 -1.45 18.46 14.55
CA SER A 186 -0.26 18.03 13.80
C SER A 186 -0.43 18.23 12.30
N GLU A 187 0.63 18.66 11.67
CA GLU A 187 0.78 18.74 10.21
C GLU A 187 1.98 17.90 9.79
N SER A 188 1.86 17.24 8.67
CA SER A 188 2.94 16.44 8.09
C SER A 188 2.97 16.61 6.59
N ASN A 189 4.10 17.08 6.08
CA ASN A 189 4.39 17.21 4.66
C ASN A 189 5.52 16.26 4.28
N SER A 190 5.39 15.59 3.16
CA SER A 190 6.46 14.76 2.64
C SER A 190 6.59 14.85 1.12
N LYS A 191 7.83 14.67 0.63
CA LYS A 191 8.18 14.62 -0.78
C LYS A 191 9.06 13.41 -1.03
N SER A 192 8.93 12.78 -2.18
CA SER A 192 9.88 11.74 -2.57
C SER A 192 10.19 11.76 -4.05
N LEU A 193 11.42 11.39 -4.38
CA LEU A 193 11.86 11.07 -5.72
C LEU A 193 12.35 9.63 -5.72
N SER A 194 11.88 8.81 -6.65
CA SER A 194 12.31 7.42 -6.75
C SER A 194 12.72 7.04 -8.16
N PHE A 195 13.73 6.19 -8.24
CA PHE A 195 14.18 5.50 -9.43
C PHE A 195 13.99 4.00 -9.21
N ASN A 196 13.26 3.33 -10.11
CA ASN A 196 12.95 1.92 -9.97
C ASN A 196 13.32 1.17 -11.26
N LEU A 197 13.99 0.04 -11.09
CA LEU A 197 14.23 -0.96 -12.13
C LEU A 197 13.30 -2.14 -11.87
N SER A 198 12.61 -2.61 -12.89
CA SER A 198 11.75 -3.80 -12.78
C SER A 198 12.01 -4.80 -13.88
N ASN A 199 11.88 -6.08 -13.52
CA ASN A 199 12.01 -7.22 -14.41
C ASN A 199 10.80 -8.13 -14.25
N LEU A 200 10.18 -8.51 -15.38
CA LEU A 200 9.08 -9.46 -15.48
C LEU A 200 9.63 -10.85 -15.83
N ALA A 201 9.15 -11.87 -15.16
CA ALA A 201 9.52 -13.26 -15.38
C ALA A 201 8.28 -14.16 -15.42
N PHE A 202 8.35 -15.20 -16.21
CA PHE A 202 7.41 -16.31 -16.21
C PHE A 202 8.16 -17.60 -15.87
N ASN A 203 7.60 -18.37 -14.95
CA ASN A 203 8.09 -19.70 -14.59
C ASN A 203 6.94 -20.69 -14.65
N GLU A 204 7.16 -21.83 -15.32
CA GLU A 204 6.11 -22.84 -15.52
C GLU A 204 5.59 -23.45 -14.22
N TYR A 205 6.34 -23.43 -13.14
CA TYR A 205 5.95 -24.01 -11.84
C TYR A 205 5.30 -22.97 -10.91
N ILE A 206 5.78 -21.72 -10.95
CA ILE A 206 5.39 -20.67 -10.01
C ILE A 206 4.28 -19.79 -10.61
N GLY A 207 4.47 -19.33 -11.85
CA GLY A 207 3.58 -18.38 -12.53
C GLY A 207 4.33 -17.14 -13.00
N PHE A 208 3.68 -15.99 -12.90
CA PHE A 208 4.17 -14.69 -13.38
C PHE A 208 4.70 -13.87 -12.22
N SER A 209 5.89 -13.32 -12.35
CA SER A 209 6.54 -12.55 -11.30
C SER A 209 7.09 -11.24 -11.81
N GLU A 210 7.09 -10.19 -10.96
CA GLU A 210 7.82 -8.95 -11.15
C GLU A 210 8.76 -8.72 -9.96
N GLY A 211 10.06 -8.66 -10.24
CA GLY A 211 11.07 -8.18 -9.32
C GLY A 211 11.31 -6.69 -9.55
N LYS A 212 11.41 -5.88 -8.49
CA LYS A 212 11.68 -4.45 -8.57
C LYS A 212 12.73 -4.03 -7.56
N LEU A 213 13.71 -3.27 -8.03
CA LEU A 213 14.72 -2.60 -7.21
C LEU A 213 14.50 -1.09 -7.31
N GLY A 214 14.38 -0.41 -6.18
CA GLY A 214 14.13 1.03 -6.10
C GLY A 214 15.13 1.77 -5.22
N LEU A 215 15.52 2.97 -5.65
CA LEU A 215 16.21 3.96 -4.85
C LEU A 215 15.22 5.10 -4.60
N ILE A 216 15.06 5.50 -3.33
CA ILE A 216 14.09 6.53 -2.92
C ILE A 216 14.84 7.60 -2.15
N HIS A 217 14.72 8.83 -2.59
CA HIS A 217 15.08 10.02 -1.82
C HIS A 217 13.80 10.56 -1.21
N PHE A 218 13.67 10.48 0.10
CA PHE A 218 12.52 10.91 0.88
C PHE A 218 12.87 12.15 1.70
N ALA A 219 11.99 13.13 1.71
CA ALA A 219 12.11 14.34 2.54
C ALA A 219 10.76 14.62 3.20
N SER A 220 10.77 14.83 4.50
CA SER A 220 9.67 15.34 5.29
C SER A 220 10.02 16.70 5.89
N ASP A 221 9.10 17.30 6.64
CA ASP A 221 9.36 18.57 7.35
C ASP A 221 10.47 18.44 8.40
N VAL A 222 10.73 17.22 8.88
CA VAL A 222 11.64 16.97 10.01
C VAL A 222 12.96 16.30 9.60
N TYR A 223 13.00 15.53 8.49
CA TYR A 223 14.24 14.87 8.05
C TYR A 223 14.25 14.53 6.56
N VAL A 224 15.46 14.22 6.08
CA VAL A 224 15.72 13.69 4.74
C VAL A 224 16.39 12.32 4.88
N GLN A 225 15.92 11.33 4.09
CA GLN A 225 16.43 9.97 4.13
C GLN A 225 16.53 9.36 2.73
N ASN A 226 17.62 8.64 2.45
CA ASN A 226 17.72 7.78 1.28
C ASN A 226 17.34 6.35 1.67
N GLN A 227 16.54 5.69 0.83
CA GLN A 227 16.05 4.35 1.08
C GLN A 227 16.32 3.45 -0.14
N LEU A 228 16.65 2.20 0.13
CA LEU A 228 16.66 1.12 -0.85
C LEU A 228 15.36 0.32 -0.68
N ALA A 229 14.68 0.04 -1.79
CA ALA A 229 13.46 -0.77 -1.81
C ALA A 229 13.63 -1.98 -2.73
N LEU A 230 13.23 -3.14 -2.25
CA LEU A 230 13.12 -4.36 -3.03
C LEU A 230 11.67 -4.82 -2.98
N SER A 231 11.11 -5.22 -4.10
CA SER A 231 9.81 -5.89 -4.12
C SER A 231 9.80 -7.06 -5.07
N TRP A 232 9.00 -8.07 -4.70
CA TRP A 232 8.75 -9.24 -5.49
C TRP A 232 7.26 -9.56 -5.43
N ASP A 233 6.59 -9.39 -6.57
CA ASP A 233 5.17 -9.65 -6.74
C ASP A 233 4.99 -10.90 -7.61
N THR A 234 4.06 -11.80 -7.27
CA THR A 234 3.82 -13.03 -8.04
C THR A 234 2.34 -13.33 -8.18
N ILE A 235 1.87 -13.54 -9.41
CA ILE A 235 0.58 -14.16 -9.72
C ILE A 235 0.85 -15.65 -9.95
N HIS A 236 0.41 -16.48 -9.00
CA HIS A 236 0.64 -17.91 -9.04
C HIS A 236 -0.38 -18.62 -9.95
N LYS A 237 0.02 -19.72 -10.54
CA LYS A 237 -0.86 -20.57 -11.37
C LYS A 237 -2.10 -21.07 -10.64
N GLU A 238 -2.02 -21.21 -9.33
CA GLU A 238 -3.10 -21.68 -8.45
C GLU A 238 -4.08 -20.56 -8.08
N ASN A 239 -4.11 -19.46 -8.83
CA ASN A 239 -4.99 -18.32 -8.63
C ASN A 239 -4.88 -17.68 -7.24
N PHE A 240 -3.66 -17.47 -6.79
CA PHE A 240 -3.36 -16.58 -5.69
C PHE A 240 -2.25 -15.60 -6.06
N TYR A 241 -2.23 -14.48 -5.38
CA TYR A 241 -1.21 -13.45 -5.51
C TYR A 241 -0.40 -13.37 -4.22
N SER A 242 0.91 -13.21 -4.35
CA SER A 242 1.78 -12.92 -3.22
C SER A 242 2.70 -11.74 -3.53
N ALA A 243 3.02 -10.96 -2.50
CA ALA A 243 3.93 -9.84 -2.57
C ALA A 243 4.88 -9.84 -1.36
N VAL A 244 6.14 -9.56 -1.62
CA VAL A 244 7.16 -9.33 -0.59
C VAL A 244 7.79 -7.97 -0.88
N ARG A 245 7.84 -7.09 0.10
CA ARG A 245 8.45 -5.76 -0.01
C ARG A 245 9.39 -5.52 1.14
N LEU A 246 10.61 -5.19 0.84
CA LEU A 246 11.65 -4.82 1.80
C LEU A 246 12.08 -3.37 1.53
N LYS A 247 12.19 -2.57 2.57
CA LYS A 247 12.79 -1.24 2.53
C LYS A 247 13.87 -1.13 3.58
N VAL A 248 14.94 -0.44 3.26
CA VAL A 248 16.03 -0.12 4.18
C VAL A 248 16.39 1.35 4.00
N GLY A 249 16.38 2.11 5.12
CA GLY A 249 16.75 3.51 5.13
C GLY A 249 18.14 3.74 5.72
N ASN A 250 18.84 4.77 5.27
CA ASN A 250 20.05 5.20 5.94
C ASN A 250 19.72 5.86 7.30
N PRO A 251 20.60 5.76 8.31
CA PRO A 251 20.37 6.38 9.60
C PRO A 251 20.14 7.89 9.50
N VAL A 252 19.19 8.39 10.28
CA VAL A 252 18.92 9.82 10.45
C VAL A 252 19.17 10.17 11.93
N LYS A 253 19.88 11.25 12.19
CA LYS A 253 20.20 11.65 13.56
C LYS A 253 19.05 12.46 14.18
N GLN A 254 18.78 12.21 15.45
CA GLN A 254 17.81 12.96 16.27
C GLN A 254 16.35 12.89 15.80
N GLN A 255 16.04 12.06 14.82
CA GLN A 255 14.68 11.88 14.30
C GLN A 255 14.38 10.40 14.13
N ILE A 256 13.16 9.99 14.50
CA ILE A 256 12.65 8.67 14.18
C ILE A 256 12.50 8.53 12.67
N ALA A 257 13.28 7.64 12.08
CA ALA A 257 13.27 7.35 10.65
C ALA A 257 13.32 5.85 10.40
N LEU A 258 12.84 5.41 9.26
CA LEU A 258 12.83 4.00 8.88
C LEU A 258 14.25 3.44 8.86
N LYS A 259 14.50 2.39 9.64
CA LYS A 259 15.72 1.58 9.56
C LYS A 259 15.57 0.45 8.56
N TYR A 260 14.52 -0.36 8.75
CA TYR A 260 14.07 -1.34 7.77
C TYR A 260 12.57 -1.64 7.94
N GLY A 261 11.94 -2.11 6.86
CA GLY A 261 10.56 -2.54 6.87
C GLY A 261 10.36 -3.73 5.93
N LEU A 262 9.59 -4.72 6.38
CA LEU A 262 9.16 -5.88 5.61
C LEU A 262 7.64 -5.87 5.53
N THR A 263 7.10 -5.99 4.30
CA THR A 263 5.67 -6.21 4.09
C THR A 263 5.46 -7.48 3.28
N LEU A 264 4.58 -8.34 3.78
CA LEU A 264 4.08 -9.54 3.08
C LEU A 264 2.63 -9.31 2.71
N GLY A 265 2.27 -9.62 1.48
CA GLY A 265 0.91 -9.53 0.97
C GLY A 265 0.48 -10.85 0.35
N PHE A 266 -0.76 -11.27 0.61
CA PHE A 266 -1.37 -12.44 0.01
C PHE A 266 -2.79 -12.10 -0.40
N SER A 267 -3.18 -12.52 -1.61
CA SER A 267 -4.57 -12.38 -2.06
C SER A 267 -5.02 -13.66 -2.75
N ARG A 268 -6.26 -14.06 -2.50
CA ARG A 268 -6.88 -15.23 -3.13
C ARG A 268 -8.34 -14.94 -3.48
N ILE A 269 -8.83 -15.59 -4.51
CA ILE A 269 -10.24 -15.56 -4.86
C ILE A 269 -10.92 -16.74 -4.17
N ILE A 270 -11.89 -16.44 -3.32
CA ILE A 270 -12.70 -17.40 -2.59
C ILE A 270 -14.18 -17.10 -2.87
N SER A 271 -14.91 -18.04 -3.44
CA SER A 271 -16.34 -17.87 -3.80
C SER A 271 -16.58 -16.59 -4.61
N ASN A 272 -15.78 -16.35 -5.66
CA ASN A 272 -15.79 -15.17 -6.53
C ASN A 272 -15.52 -13.82 -5.81
N ARG A 273 -15.00 -13.85 -4.60
CA ARG A 273 -14.60 -12.66 -3.85
C ARG A 273 -13.10 -12.66 -3.63
N LYS A 274 -12.50 -11.51 -3.81
CA LYS A 274 -11.09 -11.33 -3.49
C LYS A 274 -10.94 -11.15 -1.98
N VAL A 275 -10.10 -11.97 -1.40
CA VAL A 275 -9.67 -11.89 0.01
C VAL A 275 -8.19 -11.60 0.02
N SER A 276 -7.77 -10.61 0.78
CA SER A 276 -6.38 -10.18 0.89
C SER A 276 -5.95 -10.12 2.35
N LEU A 277 -4.72 -10.55 2.62
CA LEU A 277 -4.05 -10.44 3.92
C LEU A 277 -2.75 -9.67 3.71
N SER A 278 -2.44 -8.75 4.61
CA SER A 278 -1.16 -8.04 4.66
C SER A 278 -0.56 -8.11 6.05
N LEU A 279 0.75 -8.30 6.11
CA LEU A 279 1.56 -8.28 7.33
C LEU A 279 2.70 -7.30 7.11
N THR A 280 2.86 -6.34 8.01
CA THR A 280 3.96 -5.37 7.95
C THR A 280 4.69 -5.35 9.27
N HIS A 281 6.02 -5.38 9.19
CA HIS A 281 6.95 -5.22 10.30
C HIS A 281 7.92 -4.11 9.93
N GLU A 282 7.94 -3.03 10.70
CA GLU A 282 8.81 -1.87 10.47
C GLU A 282 9.60 -1.55 11.73
N VAL A 283 10.89 -1.31 11.59
CA VAL A 283 11.76 -0.82 12.64
C VAL A 283 12.22 0.57 12.26
N SER A 284 11.99 1.52 13.14
CA SER A 284 12.44 2.92 13.03
C SER A 284 13.42 3.23 14.16
N ASP A 285 14.40 4.07 13.90
CA ASP A 285 15.51 4.35 14.80
C ASP A 285 16.01 5.80 14.65
N GLY A 286 16.83 6.26 15.58
CA GLY A 286 17.54 7.55 15.52
C GLY A 286 16.84 8.70 16.24
N GLY A 287 15.65 8.51 16.81
CA GLY A 287 14.98 9.53 17.64
C GLY A 287 15.69 9.78 18.96
N ILE A 288 15.54 10.99 19.48
CA ILE A 288 16.01 11.36 20.82
C ILE A 288 14.88 12.13 21.52
N LEU A 289 14.49 11.67 22.70
CA LEU A 289 13.57 12.39 23.58
C LEU A 289 14.28 12.73 24.89
N LEU A 290 14.48 14.03 25.16
CA LEU A 290 15.13 14.52 26.37
C LEU A 290 16.48 13.83 26.70
N GLY A 291 17.26 13.49 25.66
CA GLY A 291 18.56 12.82 25.78
C GLY A 291 18.50 11.29 25.82
N VAL A 292 17.30 10.69 25.76
CA VAL A 292 17.11 9.24 25.68
C VAL A 292 16.89 8.82 24.24
N ASP A 293 17.64 7.81 23.79
CA ASP A 293 17.51 7.26 22.44
C ASP A 293 16.16 6.55 22.27
N ARG A 294 15.50 6.83 21.14
CA ARG A 294 14.22 6.23 20.78
C ARG A 294 14.34 5.36 19.54
N SER A 295 13.80 4.16 19.64
CA SER A 295 13.52 3.25 18.51
C SER A 295 12.13 2.68 18.64
N ASP A 296 11.44 2.50 17.51
CA ASP A 296 10.06 2.00 17.47
C ASP A 296 10.00 0.75 16.58
N ILE A 297 9.24 -0.26 17.02
CA ILE A 297 8.87 -1.44 16.24
C ILE A 297 7.38 -1.37 15.96
N THR A 298 7.01 -1.27 14.69
CA THR A 298 5.61 -1.23 14.27
C THR A 298 5.23 -2.52 13.56
N ASN A 299 4.21 -3.21 14.09
CA ASN A 299 3.61 -4.39 13.47
C ASN A 299 2.19 -4.05 13.01
N LYS A 300 1.85 -4.40 11.76
CA LYS A 300 0.51 -4.21 11.21
C LYS A 300 0.02 -5.50 10.58
N VAL A 301 -1.23 -5.85 10.88
CA VAL A 301 -1.97 -6.94 10.22
C VAL A 301 -3.17 -6.31 9.56
N GLY A 302 -3.40 -6.61 8.29
CA GLY A 302 -4.54 -6.11 7.54
C GLY A 302 -5.24 -7.25 6.80
N PHE A 303 -6.55 -7.28 6.88
CA PHE A 303 -7.43 -8.19 6.13
C PHE A 303 -8.40 -7.34 5.32
N ASN A 304 -8.56 -7.66 4.03
CA ASN A 304 -9.50 -6.97 3.14
C ASN A 304 -10.32 -8.00 2.36
N THR A 305 -11.61 -7.76 2.23
CA THR A 305 -12.49 -8.59 1.39
C THR A 305 -13.58 -7.76 0.72
N LEU A 306 -13.94 -8.14 -0.50
CA LEU A 306 -15.13 -7.62 -1.19
C LEU A 306 -16.37 -8.31 -0.60
N VAL A 307 -17.28 -7.55 -0.02
CA VAL A 307 -18.58 -8.02 0.48
C VAL A 307 -19.61 -8.06 -0.64
N SER A 308 -19.53 -7.07 -1.55
CA SER A 308 -20.30 -6.97 -2.79
C SER A 308 -19.43 -6.39 -3.91
N PRO A 309 -19.90 -6.37 -5.16
CA PRO A 309 -19.16 -5.69 -6.25
C PRO A 309 -18.87 -4.21 -5.98
N SER A 310 -19.67 -3.57 -5.14
CA SER A 310 -19.59 -2.14 -4.79
C SER A 310 -19.21 -1.87 -3.33
N ALA A 311 -18.88 -2.89 -2.53
CA ALA A 311 -18.50 -2.70 -1.14
C ALA A 311 -17.35 -3.60 -0.71
N SER A 312 -16.40 -3.03 0.02
CA SER A 312 -15.30 -3.76 0.65
C SER A 312 -15.21 -3.48 2.14
N VAL A 313 -14.79 -4.47 2.90
CA VAL A 313 -14.49 -4.35 4.33
C VAL A 313 -13.01 -4.61 4.52
N GLN A 314 -12.37 -3.71 5.23
CA GLN A 314 -10.99 -3.85 5.69
C GLN A 314 -10.96 -3.88 7.21
N LEU A 315 -10.28 -4.87 7.75
CA LEU A 315 -9.98 -5.00 9.17
C LEU A 315 -8.47 -4.90 9.34
N GLY A 316 -8.03 -4.26 10.38
CA GLY A 316 -6.62 -4.14 10.69
C GLY A 316 -6.35 -4.09 12.18
N TYR A 317 -5.09 -4.31 12.51
CA TYR A 317 -4.55 -4.11 13.85
C TYR A 317 -3.13 -3.58 13.71
N THR A 318 -2.83 -2.53 14.45
CA THR A 318 -1.50 -1.93 14.53
C THR A 318 -1.01 -2.01 15.97
N SER A 319 0.25 -2.43 16.17
CA SER A 319 0.97 -2.37 17.44
C SER A 319 2.27 -1.62 17.20
N VAL A 320 2.57 -0.69 18.08
CA VAL A 320 3.82 0.06 18.15
C VAL A 320 4.46 -0.22 19.50
N ASP A 321 5.64 -0.85 19.50
CA ASP A 321 6.49 -1.06 20.66
C ASP A 321 7.66 -0.08 20.57
N SER A 322 7.79 0.82 21.51
CA SER A 322 8.85 1.84 21.55
C SER A 322 9.86 1.55 22.67
N SER A 323 11.12 1.92 22.48
CA SER A 323 12.11 1.91 23.54
C SER A 323 11.79 2.89 24.68
N ILE A 324 10.81 3.77 24.48
CA ILE A 324 10.25 4.67 25.48
C ILE A 324 8.77 4.33 25.60
N ASP A 325 8.35 3.68 26.67
CA ASP A 325 6.99 3.14 26.92
C ASP A 325 5.86 4.15 26.67
N TYR A 326 6.16 5.43 26.82
CA TYR A 326 5.22 6.53 26.52
C TYR A 326 4.65 6.46 25.09
N PHE A 327 5.44 6.00 24.11
CA PHE A 327 5.05 5.92 22.71
C PHE A 327 4.49 4.56 22.29
N ASP A 328 4.41 3.59 23.23
CA ASP A 328 3.71 2.34 22.95
C ASP A 328 2.26 2.60 22.64
N ASP A 329 1.79 2.03 21.54
CA ASP A 329 0.41 2.20 21.11
C ASP A 329 -0.11 0.94 20.42
N SER A 330 -1.40 0.69 20.53
CA SER A 330 -2.04 -0.38 19.77
C SER A 330 -3.50 -0.06 19.54
N TYR A 331 -3.95 -0.25 18.31
CA TYR A 331 -5.33 0.04 17.95
C TYR A 331 -5.82 -0.84 16.81
N PRO A 332 -7.12 -1.23 16.84
CA PRO A 332 -7.77 -1.83 15.69
C PRO A 332 -8.05 -0.76 14.62
N SER A 333 -8.22 -1.18 13.40
CA SER A 333 -8.78 -0.39 12.33
C SER A 333 -9.90 -1.16 11.63
N LEU A 334 -10.97 -0.49 11.31
CA LEU A 334 -12.09 -1.01 10.55
C LEU A 334 -12.45 0.01 9.50
N SER A 335 -12.54 -0.39 8.24
CA SER A 335 -13.01 0.46 7.15
C SER A 335 -14.07 -0.26 6.33
N LEU A 336 -15.14 0.45 6.02
CA LEU A 336 -16.18 0.03 5.09
C LEU A 336 -16.20 1.02 3.93
N THR A 337 -15.70 0.59 2.77
CA THR A 337 -15.68 1.39 1.54
C THR A 337 -16.85 1.02 0.65
N ILE A 338 -17.57 2.02 0.14
CA ILE A 338 -18.67 1.86 -0.83
C ILE A 338 -18.30 2.58 -2.11
N THR A 339 -18.28 1.86 -3.24
CA THR A 339 -17.98 2.37 -4.58
C THR A 339 -19.21 2.29 -5.47
N TRP A 340 -19.46 3.34 -6.25
CA TRP A 340 -20.62 3.46 -7.16
C TRP A 340 -20.21 3.26 -8.61
#